data_ed1d2e3116135519e175d471aa6be317
#
_entry.id   ed1d2e3116135519e175d471aa6be317
#
_cell.length_a   1.000
_cell.length_b   1.000
_cell.length_c   1.000
_cell.angle_alpha   90.00
_cell.angle_beta   90.00
_cell.angle_gamma   90.00
#
_symmetry.space_group_name_H-M   'P 1'
#
loop_
_entity.id
_entity.type
_entity.pdbx_description
1 polymer ?
#
loop_
_entity_poly.entity_id
_entity_poly.type
_entity_poly.pdbx_seq_one_letter_code
_entity_poly.pdbx_strand_id
1 'polypeptide(L)' 'MQSYVCTVCAYQYDPEVGDPDSGIEPGTPFEDIPDDWVCPVCGATKDQFESQ' A
#
# COMPACT_ATOMS: atom_id res chain seq x y z
N MET A 1 -2.38 13.18 0.84
CA MET A 1 -2.25 11.94 1.64
C MET A 1 -0.82 11.42 1.52
N GLN A 2 -0.36 10.74 2.54
CA GLN A 2 1.04 10.32 2.61
C GLN A 2 1.26 9.00 1.87
N SER A 3 2.32 8.94 1.06
CA SER A 3 2.73 7.71 0.39
C SER A 3 3.47 6.80 1.35
N TYR A 4 3.44 5.50 1.07
CA TYR A 4 4.13 4.49 1.86
C TYR A 4 4.98 3.63 0.93
N VAL A 5 6.09 3.13 1.45
CA VAL A 5 7.02 2.31 0.68
C VAL A 5 7.19 0.96 1.36
N CYS A 6 7.14 -0.10 0.55
CA CYS A 6 7.43 -1.44 1.03
C CYS A 6 8.92 -1.57 1.31
N THR A 7 9.28 -1.95 2.54
CA THR A 7 10.69 -2.06 2.90
C THR A 7 11.35 -3.33 2.36
N VAL A 8 10.56 -4.23 1.78
CA VAL A 8 11.06 -5.50 1.23
C VAL A 8 11.45 -5.35 -0.24
N CYS A 9 10.57 -4.74 -1.04
CA CYS A 9 10.79 -4.66 -2.50
C CYS A 9 10.81 -3.24 -3.04
N ALA A 10 10.61 -2.23 -2.18
CA ALA A 10 10.58 -0.81 -2.55
C ALA A 10 9.35 -0.41 -3.37
N TYR A 11 8.30 -1.23 -3.40
CA TYR A 11 7.04 -0.83 -4.01
C TYR A 11 6.47 0.37 -3.27
N GLN A 12 6.01 1.37 -4.01
CA GLN A 12 5.46 2.57 -3.40
C GLN A 12 3.94 2.58 -3.55
N TYR A 13 3.23 2.68 -2.41
CA TYR A 13 1.79 2.87 -2.42
C TYR A 13 1.49 4.36 -2.45
N ASP A 14 0.85 4.83 -3.52
CA ASP A 14 0.41 6.20 -3.64
C ASP A 14 -1.09 6.24 -3.39
N PRO A 15 -1.56 6.88 -2.31
CA PRO A 15 -2.99 6.92 -2.01
C PRO A 15 -3.83 7.54 -3.12
N GLU A 16 -3.28 8.47 -3.90
CA GLU A 16 -4.03 9.08 -4.99
C GLU A 16 -4.28 8.11 -6.14
N VAL A 17 -3.43 7.10 -6.28
CA VAL A 17 -3.55 6.09 -7.32
C VAL A 17 -4.28 4.85 -6.80
N GLY A 18 -4.06 4.51 -5.53
CA GLY A 18 -4.60 3.30 -4.94
C GLY A 18 -3.96 2.04 -5.49
N ASP A 19 -4.68 0.95 -5.36
CA ASP A 19 -4.27 -0.35 -5.91
C ASP A 19 -5.51 -1.05 -6.44
N PRO A 20 -6.05 -0.59 -7.59
CA PRO A 20 -7.33 -1.10 -8.10
C PRO A 20 -7.30 -2.60 -8.38
N ASP A 21 -6.15 -3.14 -8.76
CA ASP A 21 -6.02 -4.57 -9.03
C ASP A 21 -6.27 -5.43 -7.78
N SER A 22 -6.05 -4.85 -6.61
CA SER A 22 -6.32 -5.51 -5.33
C SER A 22 -7.60 -5.00 -4.67
N GLY A 23 -8.38 -4.20 -5.38
CA GLY A 23 -9.64 -3.67 -4.86
C GLY A 23 -9.49 -2.41 -4.01
N ILE A 24 -8.34 -1.75 -4.06
CA ILE A 24 -8.11 -0.51 -3.31
C ILE A 24 -8.33 0.68 -4.24
N GLU A 25 -9.39 1.41 -3.99
CA GLU A 25 -9.78 2.53 -4.85
C GLU A 25 -8.80 3.70 -4.73
N PRO A 26 -8.60 4.49 -5.81
CA PRO A 26 -7.87 5.75 -5.71
C PRO A 26 -8.48 6.65 -4.64
N GLY A 27 -7.63 7.34 -3.88
CA GLY A 27 -8.07 8.19 -2.80
C GLY A 27 -8.17 7.49 -1.45
N THR A 28 -7.73 6.25 -1.35
CA THR A 28 -7.76 5.49 -0.11
C THR A 28 -6.47 5.72 0.68
N PRO A 29 -6.54 6.32 1.89
CA PRO A 29 -5.35 6.42 2.74
C PRO A 29 -4.84 5.04 3.12
N PHE A 30 -3.53 4.94 3.35
CA PHE A 30 -2.92 3.65 3.68
C PHE A 30 -3.56 3.00 4.91
N GLU A 31 -3.87 3.79 5.93
CA GLU A 31 -4.48 3.28 7.17
C GLU A 31 -5.89 2.74 6.97
N ASP A 32 -6.56 3.10 5.87
CA ASP A 32 -7.90 2.61 5.56
C ASP A 32 -7.88 1.30 4.77
N ILE A 33 -6.72 0.86 4.32
CA ILE A 33 -6.59 -0.40 3.61
C ILE A 33 -6.82 -1.55 4.59
N PRO A 34 -7.58 -2.59 4.22
CA PRO A 34 -7.78 -3.75 5.09
C PRO A 34 -6.47 -4.37 5.54
N ASP A 35 -6.45 -4.91 6.76
CA ASP A 35 -5.22 -5.48 7.32
C ASP A 35 -4.72 -6.71 6.58
N ASP A 36 -5.58 -7.37 5.81
CA ASP A 36 -5.20 -8.55 5.03
C ASP A 36 -4.64 -8.19 3.65
N TRP A 37 -4.59 -6.91 3.30
CA TRP A 37 -3.94 -6.47 2.07
C TRP A 37 -2.43 -6.67 2.17
N VAL A 38 -1.82 -7.10 1.08
CA VAL A 38 -0.37 -7.31 1.03
C VAL A 38 0.20 -6.59 -0.17
N CYS A 39 1.52 -6.38 -0.16
CA CYS A 39 2.21 -5.75 -1.27
C CYS A 39 1.94 -6.54 -2.56
N PRO A 40 1.47 -5.87 -3.64
CA PRO A 40 1.17 -6.57 -4.88
C PRO A 40 2.40 -7.08 -5.62
N VAL A 41 3.59 -6.67 -5.21
CA VAL A 41 4.84 -7.07 -5.86
C VAL A 41 5.49 -8.24 -5.13
N CYS A 42 5.63 -8.14 -3.80
CA CYS A 42 6.38 -9.15 -3.04
C CYS A 42 5.54 -9.89 -2.00
N GLY A 43 4.31 -9.45 -1.74
CA GLY A 43 3.44 -10.09 -0.76
C GLY A 43 3.71 -9.70 0.69
N ALA A 44 4.54 -8.68 0.94
CA ALA A 44 4.79 -8.22 2.29
C ALA A 44 3.52 -7.67 2.93
N THR A 45 3.37 -7.87 4.23
CA THR A 45 2.22 -7.37 4.97
C THR A 45 2.34 -5.87 5.22
N LYS A 46 1.23 -5.24 5.63
CA LYS A 46 1.19 -3.78 5.84
C LYS A 46 2.24 -3.30 6.84
N ASP A 47 2.57 -4.11 7.82
CA ASP A 47 3.55 -3.73 8.84
C ASP A 47 4.98 -3.62 8.29
N GLN A 48 5.21 -4.10 7.07
CA GLN A 48 6.49 -3.95 6.39
C GLN A 48 6.59 -2.63 5.61
N PHE A 49 5.55 -1.83 5.60
CA PHE A 49 5.54 -0.55 4.90
C PHE A 49 5.91 0.58 5.85
N GLU A 50 6.66 1.54 5.32
CA GLU A 50 7.01 2.76 6.07
C GLU A 50 6.47 3.98 5.34
N SER A 51 6.09 5.00 6.10
CA SER A 51 5.68 6.29 5.53
C SER A 51 6.88 6.99 4.91
N GLN A 52 6.65 7.63 3.79
CA GLN A 52 7.66 8.45 3.13
C GLN A 52 7.56 9.90 3.54
#